data_1e9a262bce57713adfae647da31776fc
#
_entry.id   1e9a262bce57713adfae647da31776fc
#
_cell.length_a   1.000
_cell.length_b   1.000
_cell.length_c   1.000
_cell.angle_alpha   90.00
_cell.angle_beta   90.00
_cell.angle_gamma   90.00
#
_symmetry.space_group_name_H-M   'P 1'
#
loop_
_entity.id
_entity.type
_entity.pdbx_description
1 polymer ?
#
loop_
_entity_poly.entity_id
_entity_poly.type
_entity_poly.pdbx_seq_one_letter_code
_entity_poly.pdbx_strand_id
1 'polypeptide(L)'
;WQSHGLYYQQGLARWEWQRGRMFQSVEDKYTQSYVLPYVIPMLQNAGAIVMTPRERDTNPYEVVADNDANMPVRQADGTVTTDRSLYAETNGDKAWPKGEGAGFAYLRPEYKDFENPFAEGSFRMADAVGKKGKLSTISWTPDMPVDREYAVYVSYKTLPNSATDAHYTVYHKDGKTEFAVNQQMGGGTWIYLGTFAFDKGTKGKVVLSNMSK
;
A
#
# COMPACT_ATOMS: atom_id res chain seq x y z
N TRP A 1 -20.57 0.15 -11.91
CA TRP A 1 -20.44 -1.00 -11.00
C TRP A 1 -20.09 -0.53 -9.61
N GLN A 2 -20.90 -0.95 -8.63
CA GLN A 2 -20.75 -0.64 -7.21
C GLN A 2 -21.09 -1.88 -6.39
N SER A 3 -20.45 -1.99 -5.23
CA SER A 3 -20.77 -2.94 -4.18
C SER A 3 -20.65 -2.25 -2.81
N HIS A 4 -21.12 -2.89 -1.76
CA HIS A 4 -21.25 -2.23 -0.46
C HIS A 4 -19.95 -2.13 0.33
N GLY A 5 -19.01 -3.04 0.10
CA GLY A 5 -17.68 -2.98 0.71
C GLY A 5 -17.63 -3.39 2.19
N LEU A 6 -16.47 -3.17 2.75
CA LEU A 6 -16.22 -3.25 4.18
C LEU A 6 -16.49 -1.90 4.84
N TYR A 7 -16.96 -1.92 6.07
CA TYR A 7 -17.03 -0.76 6.95
C TYR A 7 -16.46 -1.10 8.33
N TYR A 8 -15.94 -0.10 9.02
CA TYR A 8 -15.44 -0.29 10.36
C TYR A 8 -16.60 -0.20 11.37
N GLN A 9 -16.89 -1.32 12.04
CA GLN A 9 -17.93 -1.39 13.06
C GLN A 9 -17.34 -1.00 14.41
N GLN A 10 -17.62 0.23 14.86
CA GLN A 10 -17.01 0.80 16.06
C GLN A 10 -17.33 0.02 17.33
N GLY A 11 -18.55 -0.48 17.48
CA GLY A 11 -18.99 -1.26 18.65
C GLY A 11 -18.26 -2.60 18.80
N LEU A 12 -17.77 -3.15 17.70
CA LEU A 12 -17.01 -4.42 17.66
C LEU A 12 -15.50 -4.20 17.44
N ALA A 13 -15.09 -2.94 17.24
CA ALA A 13 -13.70 -2.55 16.95
C ALA A 13 -13.05 -3.36 15.81
N ARG A 14 -13.81 -3.67 14.75
CA ARG A 14 -13.34 -4.48 13.61
C ARG A 14 -14.00 -4.07 12.30
N TRP A 15 -13.38 -4.47 11.19
CA TRP A 15 -13.95 -4.36 9.86
C TRP A 15 -14.96 -5.47 9.59
N GLU A 16 -16.09 -5.13 9.03
CA GLU A 16 -17.15 -6.07 8.64
C GLU A 16 -17.64 -5.80 7.23
N TRP A 17 -18.07 -6.85 6.53
CA TRP A 17 -18.80 -6.70 5.29
C TRP A 17 -20.16 -6.08 5.57
N GLN A 18 -20.54 -5.03 4.84
CA GLN A 18 -21.86 -4.42 4.98
C GLN A 18 -22.98 -5.41 4.58
N ARG A 19 -22.70 -6.28 3.62
CA ARG A 19 -23.55 -7.40 3.27
C ARG A 19 -22.94 -8.69 3.76
N GLY A 20 -23.74 -9.48 4.47
CA GLY A 20 -23.33 -10.78 4.96
C GLY A 20 -23.00 -11.77 3.85
N ARG A 21 -22.31 -12.84 4.21
CA ARG A 21 -22.00 -13.93 3.27
C ARG A 21 -23.26 -14.65 2.82
N MET A 22 -23.38 -14.88 1.52
CA MET A 22 -24.35 -15.78 0.91
C MET A 22 -23.60 -16.84 0.11
N PHE A 23 -23.93 -18.13 0.34
CA PHE A 23 -23.29 -19.25 -0.35
C PHE A 23 -21.76 -19.18 -0.33
N GLN A 24 -21.18 -18.86 0.84
CA GLN A 24 -19.74 -18.72 1.07
C GLN A 24 -19.06 -17.55 0.31
N SER A 25 -19.82 -16.71 -0.36
CA SER A 25 -19.32 -15.52 -1.04
C SER A 25 -19.91 -14.25 -0.46
N VAL A 26 -19.25 -13.13 -0.71
CA VAL A 26 -19.75 -11.77 -0.44
C VAL A 26 -19.94 -11.03 -1.75
N GLU A 27 -20.86 -10.08 -1.76
CA GLU A 27 -21.22 -9.30 -2.94
C GLU A 27 -20.01 -8.69 -3.64
N ASP A 28 -19.09 -8.13 -2.86
CA ASP A 28 -17.90 -7.48 -3.39
C ASP A 28 -16.98 -8.46 -4.12
N LYS A 29 -16.68 -9.61 -3.52
CA LYS A 29 -15.81 -10.63 -4.11
C LYS A 29 -16.44 -11.22 -5.38
N TYR A 30 -17.73 -11.49 -5.34
CA TYR A 30 -18.46 -12.00 -6.50
C TYR A 30 -18.39 -11.03 -7.69
N THR A 31 -18.71 -9.77 -7.46
CA THR A 31 -18.70 -8.75 -8.51
C THR A 31 -17.31 -8.52 -9.08
N GLN A 32 -16.28 -8.44 -8.21
CA GLN A 32 -14.89 -8.27 -8.64
C GLN A 32 -14.40 -9.42 -9.51
N SER A 33 -14.83 -10.65 -9.23
CA SER A 33 -14.35 -11.85 -9.94
C SER A 33 -14.62 -11.87 -11.44
N TYR A 34 -15.55 -11.08 -11.93
CA TYR A 34 -15.83 -10.98 -13.36
C TYR A 34 -15.64 -9.56 -13.92
N VAL A 35 -15.84 -8.52 -13.15
CA VAL A 35 -15.66 -7.14 -13.62
C VAL A 35 -14.19 -6.85 -13.92
N LEU A 36 -13.28 -7.17 -13.00
CA LEU A 36 -11.87 -6.86 -13.15
C LEU A 36 -11.20 -7.68 -14.27
N PRO A 37 -11.31 -9.03 -14.30
CA PRO A 37 -10.58 -9.82 -15.28
C PRO A 37 -11.24 -9.90 -16.66
N TYR A 38 -12.53 -9.59 -16.78
CA TYR A 38 -13.26 -9.75 -18.05
C TYR A 38 -13.87 -8.44 -18.55
N VAL A 39 -14.77 -7.81 -17.80
CA VAL A 39 -15.54 -6.67 -18.30
C VAL A 39 -14.63 -5.48 -18.61
N ILE A 40 -13.72 -5.12 -17.74
CA ILE A 40 -12.79 -4.00 -17.94
C ILE A 40 -11.88 -4.24 -19.16
N PRO A 41 -11.17 -5.37 -19.29
CA PRO A 41 -10.37 -5.65 -20.48
C PRO A 41 -11.17 -5.68 -21.78
N MET A 42 -12.39 -6.22 -21.77
CA MET A 42 -13.25 -6.22 -22.95
C MET A 42 -13.61 -4.80 -23.40
N LEU A 43 -13.95 -3.92 -22.47
CA LEU A 43 -14.25 -2.52 -22.76
C LEU A 43 -13.01 -1.78 -23.29
N GLN A 44 -11.85 -1.99 -22.67
CA GLN A 44 -10.59 -1.39 -23.10
C GLN A 44 -10.18 -1.86 -24.51
N ASN A 45 -10.33 -3.16 -24.79
CA ASN A 45 -10.07 -3.73 -26.12
C ASN A 45 -11.04 -3.19 -27.18
N ALA A 46 -12.24 -2.80 -26.78
CA ALA A 46 -13.21 -2.12 -27.65
C ALA A 46 -12.93 -0.62 -27.81
N GLY A 47 -11.85 -0.10 -27.25
CA GLY A 47 -11.44 1.31 -27.33
C GLY A 47 -12.05 2.23 -26.27
N ALA A 48 -12.73 1.69 -25.26
CA ALA A 48 -13.29 2.50 -24.17
C ALA A 48 -12.21 2.95 -23.19
N ILE A 49 -12.33 4.18 -22.68
CA ILE A 49 -11.59 4.66 -21.53
C ILE A 49 -12.34 4.22 -20.28
N VAL A 50 -11.74 3.29 -19.50
CA VAL A 50 -12.37 2.73 -18.32
C VAL A 50 -11.75 3.39 -17.08
N MET A 51 -12.59 4.06 -16.29
CA MET A 51 -12.22 4.67 -15.01
C MET A 51 -12.87 3.89 -13.87
N THR A 52 -12.06 3.46 -12.88
CA THR A 52 -12.57 2.74 -11.71
C THR A 52 -12.12 3.46 -10.44
N PRO A 53 -13.02 3.71 -9.49
CA PRO A 53 -12.66 4.26 -8.19
C PRO A 53 -12.13 3.19 -7.22
N ARG A 54 -12.06 1.94 -7.65
CA ARG A 54 -11.62 0.79 -6.87
C ARG A 54 -10.35 0.20 -7.46
N GLU A 55 -9.61 -0.48 -6.59
CA GLU A 55 -8.49 -1.33 -6.95
C GLU A 55 -8.89 -2.37 -8.01
N ARG A 56 -8.03 -2.56 -8.98
CA ARG A 56 -8.19 -3.55 -10.05
C ARG A 56 -6.94 -4.40 -10.31
N ASP A 57 -6.01 -4.39 -9.38
CA ASP A 57 -4.83 -5.23 -9.47
C ASP A 57 -5.22 -6.71 -9.32
N THR A 58 -4.85 -7.50 -10.30
CA THR A 58 -5.03 -8.96 -10.33
C THR A 58 -3.68 -9.69 -10.28
N ASN A 59 -2.61 -8.99 -9.91
CA ASN A 59 -1.29 -9.57 -9.80
C ASN A 59 -1.28 -10.65 -8.71
N PRO A 60 -0.86 -11.90 -9.00
CA PRO A 60 -0.78 -12.96 -8.02
C PRO A 60 0.40 -12.82 -7.05
N TYR A 61 1.35 -11.95 -7.35
CA TYR A 61 2.51 -11.68 -6.50
C TYR A 61 2.24 -10.49 -5.60
N GLU A 62 2.56 -10.62 -4.33
CA GLU A 62 2.48 -9.57 -3.33
C GLU A 62 3.80 -9.46 -2.58
N VAL A 63 4.32 -8.25 -2.49
CA VAL A 63 5.55 -7.94 -1.75
C VAL A 63 5.28 -6.76 -0.84
N VAL A 64 5.46 -6.94 0.45
CA VAL A 64 5.29 -5.89 1.45
C VAL A 64 6.65 -5.57 2.07
N ALA A 65 7.04 -4.32 2.08
CA ALA A 65 8.20 -3.81 2.81
C ALA A 65 7.71 -2.87 3.92
N ASP A 66 8.11 -3.15 5.16
CA ASP A 66 7.59 -2.45 6.34
C ASP A 66 8.70 -2.05 7.31
N ASN A 67 8.42 -1.04 8.15
CA ASN A 67 9.38 -0.57 9.18
C ASN A 67 9.55 -1.53 10.36
N ASP A 68 8.64 -2.46 10.57
CA ASP A 68 8.72 -3.47 11.63
C ASP A 68 9.45 -4.76 11.18
N ALA A 69 9.94 -4.80 9.93
CA ALA A 69 10.82 -5.80 9.30
C ALA A 69 10.25 -7.23 9.12
N ASN A 70 10.94 -8.02 8.28
CA ASN A 70 10.68 -9.45 8.02
C ASN A 70 9.30 -9.76 7.41
N MET A 71 8.95 -9.03 6.38
CA MET A 71 7.69 -9.22 5.69
C MET A 71 7.73 -10.44 4.77
N PRO A 72 6.67 -11.24 4.73
CA PRO A 72 6.57 -12.35 3.80
C PRO A 72 6.37 -11.86 2.36
N VAL A 73 6.84 -12.65 1.42
CA VAL A 73 6.56 -12.50 -0.02
C VAL A 73 5.63 -13.62 -0.44
N ARG A 74 4.44 -13.27 -0.92
CA ARG A 74 3.49 -14.23 -1.47
C ARG A 74 3.83 -14.53 -2.93
N GLN A 75 3.99 -15.81 -3.25
CA GLN A 75 4.20 -16.31 -4.60
C GLN A 75 2.86 -16.57 -5.32
N ALA A 76 2.93 -16.74 -6.64
CA ALA A 76 1.73 -17.00 -7.45
C ALA A 76 0.97 -18.27 -7.07
N ASP A 77 1.65 -19.27 -6.52
CA ASP A 77 1.07 -20.53 -6.07
C ASP A 77 0.52 -20.46 -4.62
N GLY A 78 0.55 -19.27 -4.01
CA GLY A 78 0.11 -19.02 -2.64
C GLY A 78 1.16 -19.37 -1.57
N THR A 79 2.33 -19.90 -1.94
CA THR A 79 3.42 -20.12 -0.98
C THR A 79 3.98 -18.80 -0.48
N VAL A 80 4.48 -18.79 0.75
CA VAL A 80 5.06 -17.62 1.39
C VAL A 80 6.54 -17.91 1.68
N THR A 81 7.40 -17.02 1.19
CA THR A 81 8.84 -17.08 1.42
C THR A 81 9.27 -15.97 2.37
N THR A 82 10.46 -16.12 2.96
CA THR A 82 11.05 -15.04 3.76
C THR A 82 11.42 -13.87 2.85
N ASP A 83 10.95 -12.70 3.22
CA ASP A 83 11.25 -11.46 2.53
C ASP A 83 12.71 -11.02 2.79
N ARG A 84 13.36 -10.53 1.74
CA ARG A 84 14.64 -9.83 1.79
C ARG A 84 14.49 -8.34 1.52
N SER A 85 13.26 -7.83 1.57
CA SER A 85 12.98 -6.41 1.46
C SER A 85 13.72 -5.61 2.53
N LEU A 86 14.21 -4.44 2.13
CA LEU A 86 15.02 -3.60 3.00
C LEU A 86 14.23 -2.35 3.37
N TYR A 87 14.22 -2.06 4.65
CA TYR A 87 13.77 -0.78 5.20
C TYR A 87 14.98 0.00 5.70
N ALA A 88 15.08 1.27 5.37
CA ALA A 88 16.17 2.12 5.84
C ALA A 88 15.74 3.56 6.08
N GLU A 89 16.30 4.16 7.12
CA GLU A 89 16.10 5.57 7.48
C GLU A 89 17.41 6.35 7.31
N THR A 90 17.31 7.57 6.77
CA THR A 90 18.40 8.53 6.74
C THR A 90 17.95 9.79 7.45
N ASN A 91 18.70 10.19 8.46
CA ASN A 91 18.39 11.38 9.24
C ASN A 91 19.12 12.60 8.68
N GLY A 92 18.35 13.63 8.38
CA GLY A 92 18.82 14.98 8.14
C GLY A 92 18.72 15.84 9.39
N ASP A 93 17.97 16.96 9.32
CA ASP A 93 17.76 17.84 10.46
C ASP A 93 16.76 17.27 11.46
N LYS A 94 15.95 16.32 11.07
CA LYS A 94 14.94 15.63 11.89
C LYS A 94 15.13 14.13 11.79
N ALA A 95 14.94 13.41 12.90
CA ALA A 95 14.93 11.95 12.92
C ALA A 95 13.53 11.40 12.58
N TRP A 96 13.42 10.09 12.46
CA TRP A 96 12.21 9.34 12.28
C TRP A 96 11.83 8.55 13.55
N PRO A 97 11.38 9.21 14.64
CA PRO A 97 10.93 8.47 15.82
C PRO A 97 9.72 7.60 15.50
N LYS A 98 9.53 6.58 16.34
CA LYS A 98 8.30 5.80 16.36
C LYS A 98 7.16 6.69 16.84
N GLY A 99 6.03 6.66 16.11
CA GLY A 99 4.81 7.34 16.51
C GLY A 99 4.07 6.59 17.63
N GLU A 100 3.20 7.30 18.33
CA GLU A 100 2.33 6.71 19.35
C GLU A 100 1.15 5.96 18.73
N GLY A 101 0.87 4.75 19.23
CA GLY A 101 -0.22 3.89 18.79
C GLY A 101 0.19 2.93 17.67
N ALA A 102 -0.82 2.22 17.15
CA ALA A 102 -0.61 1.19 16.15
C ALA A 102 -0.47 1.78 14.74
N GLY A 103 0.32 1.09 13.92
CA GLY A 103 0.47 1.27 12.49
C GLY A 103 0.06 0.01 11.74
N PHE A 104 0.79 -0.31 10.67
CA PHE A 104 0.64 -1.54 9.92
C PHE A 104 1.62 -2.60 10.42
N ALA A 105 1.22 -3.87 10.42
CA ALA A 105 2.11 -5.01 10.46
C ALA A 105 1.55 -6.18 9.64
N TYR A 106 2.43 -6.91 8.98
CA TYR A 106 2.09 -8.14 8.27
C TYR A 106 2.54 -9.34 9.10
N LEU A 107 1.80 -9.62 10.19
CA LEU A 107 2.18 -10.63 11.20
C LEU A 107 1.95 -12.06 10.76
N ARG A 108 1.21 -12.28 9.68
CA ARG A 108 0.83 -13.60 9.16
C ARG A 108 0.67 -13.59 7.65
N PRO A 109 0.91 -14.71 6.98
CA PRO A 109 0.87 -14.79 5.52
C PRO A 109 -0.53 -14.56 4.94
N GLU A 110 -1.56 -14.67 5.75
CA GLU A 110 -2.94 -14.49 5.32
C GLU A 110 -3.77 -13.86 6.45
N TYR A 111 -4.40 -12.74 6.13
CA TYR A 111 -5.39 -12.10 7.01
C TYR A 111 -6.78 -12.63 6.70
N LYS A 112 -7.51 -12.99 7.73
CA LYS A 112 -8.92 -13.39 7.63
C LYS A 112 -9.80 -12.15 7.54
N ASP A 113 -11.03 -12.34 7.06
CA ASP A 113 -12.04 -11.30 7.12
C ASP A 113 -12.14 -10.77 8.58
N PHE A 114 -12.22 -9.45 8.72
CA PHE A 114 -12.33 -8.72 9.98
C PHE A 114 -11.03 -8.54 10.79
N GLU A 115 -9.95 -9.18 10.42
CA GLU A 115 -8.63 -8.84 10.97
C GLU A 115 -8.14 -7.52 10.36
N ASN A 116 -7.47 -6.72 11.17
CA ASN A 116 -7.02 -5.39 10.75
C ASN A 116 -5.50 -5.24 10.93
N PRO A 117 -4.71 -5.44 9.87
CA PRO A 117 -3.25 -5.30 9.97
C PRO A 117 -2.78 -3.88 10.30
N PHE A 118 -3.63 -2.87 10.06
CA PHE A 118 -3.33 -1.46 10.38
C PHE A 118 -3.52 -1.10 11.86
N ALA A 119 -3.90 -2.07 12.68
CA ALA A 119 -4.03 -1.93 14.13
C ALA A 119 -2.98 -2.75 14.92
N GLU A 120 -1.95 -3.29 14.26
CA GLU A 120 -1.05 -4.26 14.87
C GLU A 120 0.40 -3.81 14.95
N GLY A 121 0.92 -3.12 13.96
CA GLY A 121 2.32 -2.72 13.88
C GLY A 121 2.65 -1.34 14.47
N SER A 122 3.71 -0.77 13.97
CA SER A 122 4.14 0.59 14.32
C SER A 122 4.20 1.49 13.08
N PHE A 123 4.40 2.78 13.29
CA PHE A 123 4.68 3.72 12.21
C PHE A 123 5.80 4.67 12.61
N ARG A 124 6.43 5.26 11.61
CA ARG A 124 7.47 6.28 11.77
C ARG A 124 6.91 7.64 11.41
N MET A 125 7.37 8.65 12.08
CA MET A 125 6.99 10.04 11.82
C MET A 125 8.22 10.94 11.91
N ALA A 126 8.19 12.05 11.20
CA ALA A 126 9.19 13.10 11.33
C ALA A 126 8.52 14.46 11.11
N ASP A 127 9.03 15.48 11.80
CA ASP A 127 8.65 16.84 11.46
C ASP A 127 9.07 17.18 10.04
N ALA A 128 8.19 17.86 9.33
CA ALA A 128 8.50 18.37 8.02
C ALA A 128 9.58 19.46 8.07
N VAL A 129 10.40 19.53 7.03
CA VAL A 129 11.36 20.61 6.83
C VAL A 129 11.13 21.27 5.48
N GLY A 130 11.31 22.59 5.43
CA GLY A 130 11.23 23.33 4.18
C GLY A 130 12.45 23.08 3.29
N LYS A 131 12.42 23.63 2.07
CA LYS A 131 13.43 23.42 1.01
C LYS A 131 14.89 23.70 1.40
N LYS A 132 15.13 24.47 2.46
CA LYS A 132 16.50 24.82 2.91
C LYS A 132 17.04 23.88 3.98
N GLY A 133 16.20 23.04 4.56
CA GLY A 133 16.60 22.06 5.57
C GLY A 133 17.27 20.84 4.94
N LYS A 134 18.10 20.14 5.74
CA LYS A 134 18.63 18.84 5.35
C LYS A 134 17.54 17.79 5.50
N LEU A 135 17.15 17.19 4.38
CA LEU A 135 16.05 16.22 4.33
C LEU A 135 16.40 14.92 5.05
N SER A 136 15.41 14.40 5.75
CA SER A 136 15.39 13.02 6.23
C SER A 136 14.56 12.17 5.27
N THR A 137 14.97 10.92 5.08
CA THR A 137 14.27 10.01 4.18
C THR A 137 14.04 8.65 4.80
N ILE A 138 12.94 8.02 4.41
CA ILE A 138 12.69 6.59 4.58
C ILE A 138 12.70 5.95 3.21
N SER A 139 13.29 4.76 3.10
CA SER A 139 13.24 3.95 1.89
C SER A 139 12.74 2.54 2.18
N TRP A 140 11.84 2.07 1.33
CA TRP A 140 11.36 0.70 1.26
C TRP A 140 11.82 0.10 -0.05
N THR A 141 12.64 -0.96 0.02
CA THR A 141 13.22 -1.64 -1.13
C THR A 141 12.73 -3.08 -1.15
N PRO A 142 11.63 -3.38 -1.86
CA PRO A 142 11.08 -4.72 -1.94
C PRO A 142 12.02 -5.67 -2.71
N ASP A 143 12.02 -6.96 -2.36
CA ASP A 143 12.68 -8.01 -3.14
C ASP A 143 11.66 -8.62 -4.11
N MET A 144 11.61 -8.07 -5.32
CA MET A 144 10.61 -8.44 -6.33
C MET A 144 10.83 -9.88 -6.81
N PRO A 145 9.81 -10.76 -6.77
CA PRO A 145 9.95 -12.17 -7.12
C PRO A 145 10.19 -12.42 -8.62
N VAL A 146 9.63 -11.59 -9.48
CA VAL A 146 9.74 -11.71 -10.94
C VAL A 146 9.76 -10.32 -11.60
N ASP A 147 10.27 -10.27 -12.84
CA ASP A 147 10.15 -9.08 -13.70
C ASP A 147 8.69 -8.91 -14.12
N ARG A 148 8.05 -7.82 -13.69
CA ARG A 148 6.64 -7.58 -13.97
C ARG A 148 6.25 -6.12 -13.68
N GLU A 149 5.05 -5.74 -14.13
CA GLU A 149 4.36 -4.58 -13.60
C GLU A 149 3.73 -4.89 -12.25
N TYR A 150 3.89 -3.96 -11.31
CA TYR A 150 3.30 -4.03 -9.97
C TYR A 150 2.58 -2.73 -9.66
N ALA A 151 1.39 -2.85 -9.10
CA ALA A 151 0.71 -1.73 -8.48
C ALA A 151 1.42 -1.39 -7.15
N VAL A 152 1.82 -0.15 -7.01
CA VAL A 152 2.55 0.36 -5.83
C VAL A 152 1.59 1.09 -4.91
N TYR A 153 1.62 0.69 -3.66
CA TYR A 153 0.81 1.29 -2.58
C TYR A 153 1.71 1.74 -1.44
N VAL A 154 1.24 2.75 -0.73
CA VAL A 154 1.84 3.20 0.53
C VAL A 154 0.79 3.21 1.63
N SER A 155 1.23 2.99 2.86
CA SER A 155 0.39 3.12 4.05
C SER A 155 1.02 4.09 5.04
N TYR A 156 0.19 4.84 5.73
CA TYR A 156 0.58 5.79 6.76
C TYR A 156 -0.50 5.95 7.82
N LYS A 157 -0.12 6.53 8.95
CA LYS A 157 -1.06 6.98 9.97
C LYS A 157 -1.46 8.42 9.69
N THR A 158 -2.75 8.70 9.61
CA THR A 158 -3.25 10.07 9.60
C THR A 158 -3.22 10.64 11.02
N LEU A 159 -2.58 11.79 11.17
CA LEU A 159 -2.50 12.57 12.41
C LEU A 159 -3.08 13.97 12.16
N PRO A 160 -3.51 14.71 13.19
CA PRO A 160 -4.08 16.05 13.02
C PRO A 160 -3.15 17.05 12.31
N ASN A 161 -1.83 16.85 12.42
CA ASN A 161 -0.80 17.69 11.82
C ASN A 161 -0.04 17.01 10.68
N SER A 162 -0.60 15.96 10.08
CA SER A 162 0.00 15.30 8.92
C SER A 162 0.15 16.27 7.75
N ALA A 163 1.21 16.08 6.95
CA ALA A 163 1.48 16.89 5.76
C ALA A 163 0.38 16.72 4.69
N THR A 164 0.06 17.80 3.98
CA THR A 164 -0.85 17.77 2.83
C THR A 164 -0.15 17.41 1.53
N ASP A 165 1.18 17.37 1.55
CA ASP A 165 2.05 17.18 0.38
C ASP A 165 3.24 16.26 0.68
N ALA A 166 3.05 15.15 1.38
CA ALA A 166 4.11 14.20 1.66
C ALA A 166 4.75 13.70 0.35
N HIS A 167 6.07 13.88 0.23
CA HIS A 167 6.80 13.62 -1.02
C HIS A 167 7.29 12.17 -1.10
N TYR A 168 6.58 11.37 -1.89
CA TYR A 168 6.97 10.01 -2.25
C TYR A 168 7.64 9.98 -3.62
N THR A 169 8.68 9.18 -3.77
CA THR A 169 9.33 8.89 -5.05
C THR A 169 9.38 7.39 -5.26
N VAL A 170 8.76 6.90 -6.33
CA VAL A 170 8.86 5.51 -6.77
C VAL A 170 9.99 5.40 -7.79
N TYR A 171 11.00 4.59 -7.48
CA TYR A 171 12.08 4.21 -8.41
C TYR A 171 11.73 2.87 -9.03
N HIS A 172 11.60 2.84 -10.34
CA HIS A 172 11.17 1.69 -11.11
C HIS A 172 12.07 1.48 -12.33
N LYS A 173 11.81 0.45 -13.13
CA LYS A 173 12.68 0.08 -14.27
C LYS A 173 12.93 1.22 -15.25
N ASP A 174 11.91 2.03 -15.53
CA ASP A 174 11.96 3.10 -16.52
C ASP A 174 12.37 4.47 -15.95
N GLY A 175 12.79 4.49 -14.66
CA GLY A 175 13.25 5.73 -14.01
C GLY A 175 12.61 5.98 -12.65
N LYS A 176 12.07 7.18 -12.44
CA LYS A 176 11.41 7.57 -11.20
C LYS A 176 10.14 8.37 -11.46
N THR A 177 9.16 8.21 -10.57
CA THR A 177 7.92 9.01 -10.55
C THR A 177 7.72 9.59 -9.16
N GLU A 178 7.40 10.88 -9.08
CA GLU A 178 7.25 11.64 -7.84
C GLU A 178 5.78 11.93 -7.57
N PHE A 179 5.39 11.84 -6.29
CA PHE A 179 4.03 12.04 -5.81
C PHE A 179 4.01 12.99 -4.62
N ALA A 180 2.97 13.81 -4.54
CA ALA A 180 2.60 14.58 -3.36
C ALA A 180 1.32 13.97 -2.78
N VAL A 181 1.40 13.35 -1.62
CA VAL A 181 0.30 12.63 -0.99
C VAL A 181 -0.23 13.42 0.19
N ASN A 182 -1.53 13.69 0.20
CA ASN A 182 -2.19 14.31 1.36
C ASN A 182 -2.40 13.27 2.46
N GLN A 183 -1.57 13.29 3.49
CA GLN A 183 -1.62 12.36 4.62
C GLN A 183 -2.64 12.76 5.71
N GLN A 184 -3.37 13.87 5.54
CA GLN A 184 -4.45 14.23 6.45
C GLN A 184 -5.71 13.38 6.26
N MET A 185 -5.73 12.54 5.23
CA MET A 185 -6.81 11.60 4.93
C MET A 185 -6.23 10.28 4.41
N GLY A 186 -7.04 9.22 4.43
CA GLY A 186 -6.66 7.91 3.86
C GLY A 186 -5.70 7.09 4.70
N GLY A 187 -5.38 7.47 5.95
CA GLY A 187 -4.58 6.65 6.84
C GLY A 187 -5.28 5.38 7.30
N GLY A 188 -4.51 4.34 7.62
CA GLY A 188 -5.04 3.04 8.05
C GLY A 188 -5.60 2.20 6.89
N THR A 189 -5.08 2.39 5.69
CA THR A 189 -5.36 1.59 4.49
C THR A 189 -4.20 1.71 3.50
N TRP A 190 -4.29 1.04 2.37
CA TRP A 190 -3.36 1.16 1.25
C TRP A 190 -3.78 2.28 0.30
N ILE A 191 -2.86 3.19 0.00
CA ILE A 191 -3.03 4.29 -0.95
C ILE A 191 -2.26 3.97 -2.22
N TYR A 192 -2.96 3.83 -3.32
CA TYR A 192 -2.40 3.54 -4.63
C TYR A 192 -1.64 4.75 -5.20
N LEU A 193 -0.40 4.53 -5.62
CA LEU A 193 0.43 5.55 -6.29
C LEU A 193 0.46 5.38 -7.81
N GLY A 194 0.47 4.14 -8.30
CA GLY A 194 0.55 3.85 -9.73
C GLY A 194 1.02 2.42 -9.97
N THR A 195 1.00 2.00 -11.24
CA THR A 195 1.52 0.71 -11.69
C THR A 195 2.78 0.94 -12.50
N PHE A 196 3.87 0.24 -12.15
CA PHE A 196 5.20 0.43 -12.73
C PHE A 196 5.87 -0.91 -13.01
N ALA A 197 6.72 -0.95 -14.04
CA ALA A 197 7.57 -2.10 -14.31
C ALA A 197 8.72 -2.16 -13.29
N PHE A 198 8.95 -3.35 -12.72
CA PHE A 198 10.09 -3.65 -11.85
C PHE A 198 10.85 -4.86 -12.37
N ASP A 199 12.16 -4.81 -12.25
CA ASP A 199 13.01 -5.98 -12.41
C ASP A 199 12.98 -6.82 -11.13
N LYS A 200 13.17 -8.12 -11.28
CA LYS A 200 13.36 -9.05 -10.16
C LYS A 200 14.51 -8.60 -9.24
N GLY A 201 14.32 -8.80 -7.94
CA GLY A 201 15.27 -8.43 -6.89
C GLY A 201 15.04 -7.02 -6.36
N THR A 202 16.06 -6.42 -5.79
CA THR A 202 15.99 -5.19 -4.96
C THR A 202 16.41 -3.92 -5.71
N LYS A 203 16.16 -3.84 -7.01
CA LYS A 203 16.55 -2.67 -7.82
C LYS A 203 15.60 -1.48 -7.68
N GLY A 204 14.30 -1.77 -7.48
CA GLY A 204 13.28 -0.75 -7.28
C GLY A 204 13.11 -0.38 -5.81
N LYS A 205 12.56 0.81 -5.54
CA LYS A 205 12.27 1.26 -4.17
C LYS A 205 11.24 2.38 -4.15
N VAL A 206 10.63 2.57 -3.00
CA VAL A 206 9.86 3.78 -2.68
C VAL A 206 10.61 4.58 -1.64
N VAL A 207 10.69 5.88 -1.82
CA VAL A 207 11.34 6.80 -0.88
C VAL A 207 10.33 7.87 -0.44
N LEU A 208 10.19 8.06 0.86
CA LEU A 208 9.50 9.20 1.46
C LEU A 208 10.54 10.19 1.98
N SER A 209 10.41 11.46 1.64
CA SER A 209 11.16 12.53 2.27
C SER A 209 10.28 13.35 3.21
N ASN A 210 10.86 13.93 4.25
CA ASN A 210 10.16 14.84 5.16
C ASN A 210 10.10 16.30 4.64
N MET A 211 10.27 16.48 3.33
CA MET A 211 10.03 17.78 2.69
C MET A 211 8.54 18.09 2.72
N SER A 212 8.17 19.33 3.09
CA SER A 212 6.84 19.90 2.92
C SER A 212 6.96 21.41 2.65
N LYS A 213 5.89 21.98 2.11
CA LYS A 213 5.84 23.42 1.79
C LYS A 213 5.61 24.28 3.02
#